data_ea0ddc08d9933cbeb209dcbc40083731
#
_entry.id   ea0ddc08d9933cbeb209dcbc40083731
#
_cell.length_a   1.000
_cell.length_b   1.000
_cell.length_c   1.000
_cell.angle_alpha   90.00
_cell.angle_beta   90.00
_cell.angle_gamma   90.00
#
_symmetry.space_group_name_H-M   'P 1'
#
loop_
_entity.id
_entity.type
_entity.pdbx_description
1 polymer ?
#
loop_
_entity_poly.entity_id
_entity_poly.type
_entity_poly.pdbx_seq_one_letter_code
_entity_poly.pdbx_strand_id
1 'polypeptide(L)'
;FWSADFTGSGLPSAEAYENITLVTREGSREVYDDIARISLTPKGEILIDGKENEGAETDRRTPRQEVRVHTSELVVPKGKRAHLQLSDGTRVWINSASVLRFPSAFGDTRDVFVEGEAYFEVAKDANRPFIVHTDHFATRVLGTSFDVTTAPRADGSSAVVLVEGSVAIGVANGESVTLNPSERFSIKDGSYSVYEVDPYKYISWKDGLLFFTSNTLFEVLQKVAAFYK
;
A
#
# COMPACT_ATOMS: atom_id res chain seq x y z
N PHE A 1 -0.42 1.70 19.43
CA PHE A 1 -0.26 1.35 18.01
C PHE A 1 -1.32 1.98 17.09
N TRP A 2 -2.43 2.47 17.59
CA TRP A 2 -3.57 2.97 16.83
C TRP A 2 -3.76 4.48 17.06
N SER A 3 -3.05 5.34 16.35
CA SER A 3 -3.23 6.80 16.48
C SER A 3 -3.17 7.59 15.17
N ALA A 4 -3.25 6.96 14.02
CA ALA A 4 -3.44 7.70 12.78
C ALA A 4 -4.94 7.70 12.42
N ASP A 5 -5.52 8.89 12.26
CA ASP A 5 -6.92 9.09 11.83
C ASP A 5 -7.10 8.74 10.34
N PHE A 6 -6.89 7.46 10.00
CA PHE A 6 -7.27 6.93 8.68
C PHE A 6 -8.69 6.35 8.67
N THR A 7 -9.41 6.46 9.80
CA THR A 7 -10.78 5.96 9.94
C THR A 7 -11.73 6.82 9.14
N GLY A 8 -12.26 6.25 8.07
CA GLY A 8 -13.45 6.74 7.39
C GLY A 8 -13.25 7.81 6.34
N SER A 9 -12.66 7.45 5.20
CA SER A 9 -12.72 8.34 4.03
C SER A 9 -14.14 8.45 3.44
N GLY A 10 -15.07 7.57 3.76
CA GLY A 10 -16.40 7.53 3.15
C GLY A 10 -16.38 7.37 1.62
N LEU A 11 -15.21 7.12 1.04
CA LEU A 11 -15.04 6.91 -0.38
C LEU A 11 -15.47 5.49 -0.77
N PRO A 12 -15.98 5.29 -1.98
CA PRO A 12 -16.33 3.97 -2.49
C PRO A 12 -15.13 3.02 -2.48
N SER A 13 -15.38 1.72 -2.40
CA SER A 13 -14.36 0.68 -2.53
C SER A 13 -13.67 0.75 -3.90
N ALA A 14 -12.49 0.12 -4.05
CA ALA A 14 -11.76 0.06 -5.33
C ALA A 14 -12.60 -0.50 -6.49
N GLU A 15 -13.63 -1.28 -6.18
CA GLU A 15 -14.56 -1.86 -7.17
C GLU A 15 -15.47 -0.83 -7.85
N ALA A 16 -15.64 0.35 -7.25
CA ALA A 16 -16.46 1.43 -7.80
C ALA A 16 -15.74 2.27 -8.87
N TYR A 17 -14.44 2.04 -9.07
CA TYR A 17 -13.63 2.79 -10.02
C TYR A 17 -13.26 1.95 -11.23
N GLU A 18 -13.26 2.58 -12.41
CA GLU A 18 -12.80 1.95 -13.66
C GLU A 18 -11.33 2.24 -13.97
N ASN A 19 -10.83 3.38 -13.50
CA ASN A 19 -9.48 3.84 -13.74
C ASN A 19 -8.72 4.02 -12.43
N ILE A 20 -7.38 3.95 -12.50
CA ILE A 20 -6.53 4.29 -11.36
C ILE A 20 -6.83 5.74 -10.99
N THR A 21 -7.26 5.98 -9.77
CA THR A 21 -7.72 7.29 -9.32
C THR A 21 -6.93 7.75 -8.12
N LEU A 22 -6.29 8.91 -8.24
CA LEU A 22 -5.66 9.60 -7.14
C LEU A 22 -6.62 10.65 -6.60
N VAL A 23 -7.06 10.49 -5.38
CA VAL A 23 -7.93 11.43 -4.66
C VAL A 23 -7.08 12.26 -3.70
N THR A 24 -7.18 13.57 -3.83
CA THR A 24 -6.49 14.54 -2.99
C THR A 24 -7.50 15.55 -2.46
N ARG A 25 -7.07 16.47 -1.61
CA ARG A 25 -7.91 17.59 -1.17
C ARG A 25 -8.38 18.49 -2.32
N GLU A 26 -7.60 18.58 -3.39
CA GLU A 26 -7.89 19.44 -4.55
C GLU A 26 -8.85 18.79 -5.55
N GLY A 27 -9.18 17.52 -5.36
CA GLY A 27 -10.07 16.73 -6.22
C GLY A 27 -9.50 15.36 -6.57
N SER A 28 -10.16 14.70 -7.50
CA SER A 28 -9.74 13.38 -8.01
C SER A 28 -9.09 13.51 -9.39
N ARG A 29 -8.08 12.68 -9.65
CA ARG A 29 -7.41 12.57 -10.95
C ARG A 29 -7.38 11.13 -11.38
N GLU A 30 -7.82 10.87 -12.59
CA GLU A 30 -7.82 9.54 -13.18
C GLU A 30 -6.60 9.34 -14.09
N VAL A 31 -6.03 8.13 -14.01
CA VAL A 31 -4.96 7.65 -14.90
C VAL A 31 -5.54 6.49 -15.70
N TYR A 32 -5.58 6.66 -17.01
CA TYR A 32 -6.26 5.71 -17.90
C TYR A 32 -5.40 4.50 -18.30
N ASP A 33 -4.12 4.51 -17.94
CA ASP A 33 -3.20 3.41 -18.20
C ASP A 33 -3.46 2.21 -17.26
N ASP A 34 -3.04 1.02 -17.67
CA ASP A 34 -3.14 -0.19 -16.85
C ASP A 34 -2.08 -0.23 -15.75
N ILE A 35 -1.01 0.56 -15.88
CA ILE A 35 0.04 0.75 -14.87
C ILE A 35 0.35 2.24 -14.74
N ALA A 36 0.02 2.82 -13.59
CA ALA A 36 0.39 4.20 -13.27
C ALA A 36 1.72 4.26 -12.51
N ARG A 37 2.55 5.26 -12.85
CA ARG A 37 3.75 5.63 -12.08
C ARG A 37 3.56 7.00 -11.48
N ILE A 38 3.48 7.06 -10.16
CA ILE A 38 3.23 8.28 -9.41
C ILE A 38 4.40 8.51 -8.48
N SER A 39 4.83 9.76 -8.33
CA SER A 39 5.85 10.13 -7.35
C SER A 39 5.47 11.39 -6.60
N LEU A 40 5.79 11.40 -5.30
CA LEU A 40 5.67 12.58 -4.46
C LEU A 40 7.06 13.19 -4.27
N THR A 41 7.16 14.49 -4.53
CA THR A 41 8.37 15.23 -4.18
C THR A 41 8.43 15.44 -2.65
N PRO A 42 9.60 15.75 -2.08
CA PRO A 42 9.71 16.10 -0.66
C PRO A 42 8.86 17.32 -0.25
N LYS A 43 8.40 18.10 -1.21
CA LYS A 43 7.48 19.23 -0.99
C LYS A 43 6.00 18.82 -1.05
N GLY A 44 5.70 17.54 -1.32
CA GLY A 44 4.33 17.00 -1.45
C GLY A 44 3.69 17.24 -2.82
N GLU A 45 4.45 17.66 -3.83
CA GLU A 45 3.97 17.78 -5.21
C GLU A 45 3.84 16.40 -5.83
N ILE A 46 2.80 16.18 -6.63
CA ILE A 46 2.49 14.89 -7.24
C ILE A 46 2.86 14.94 -8.73
N LEU A 47 3.71 13.99 -9.13
CA LEU A 47 4.08 13.77 -10.52
C LEU A 47 3.47 12.45 -10.99
N ILE A 48 2.83 12.45 -12.15
CA ILE A 48 2.28 11.24 -12.80
C ILE A 48 3.09 11.00 -14.07
N ASP A 49 3.67 9.79 -14.22
CA ASP A 49 4.53 9.37 -15.32
C ASP A 49 5.68 10.35 -15.63
N GLY A 50 6.22 10.98 -14.59
CA GLY A 50 7.34 11.92 -14.69
C GLY A 50 6.98 13.28 -15.29
N LYS A 51 5.72 13.57 -15.57
CA LYS A 51 5.25 14.88 -16.04
C LYS A 51 4.73 15.70 -14.87
N GLU A 52 5.22 16.93 -14.75
CA GLU A 52 4.59 17.92 -13.88
C GLU A 52 3.17 18.19 -14.40
N ASN A 53 2.21 18.24 -13.48
CA ASN A 53 0.83 18.50 -13.86
C ASN A 53 0.67 19.93 -14.38
N GLU A 54 0.40 20.09 -15.66
CA GLU A 54 -0.07 21.35 -16.27
C GLU A 54 -1.51 21.65 -15.83
N GLY A 55 -1.79 21.85 -14.55
CA GLY A 55 -3.16 22.06 -14.11
C GLY A 55 -3.33 22.65 -12.72
N ALA A 56 -2.26 22.80 -11.97
CA ALA A 56 -2.31 23.60 -10.74
C ALA A 56 -1.77 25.00 -11.06
N GLU A 57 -2.63 25.94 -11.42
CA GLU A 57 -2.33 27.37 -11.27
C GLU A 57 -2.04 27.65 -9.80
N THR A 58 -0.77 27.49 -9.42
CA THR A 58 -0.30 27.98 -8.15
C THR A 58 -0.29 29.52 -8.26
N ASP A 59 -1.31 30.14 -7.69
CA ASP A 59 -1.30 31.56 -7.40
C ASP A 59 -0.07 31.87 -6.52
N ARG A 60 0.99 32.41 -7.14
CA ARG A 60 2.30 32.70 -6.55
C ARG A 60 2.29 33.80 -5.50
N ARG A 61 1.15 34.10 -4.90
CA ARG A 61 0.97 35.27 -3.99
C ARG A 61 0.33 34.93 -2.65
N THR A 62 0.72 33.85 -1.98
CA THR A 62 0.31 33.68 -0.57
C THR A 62 1.51 33.45 0.34
N PRO A 63 1.59 34.19 1.48
CA PRO A 63 2.70 34.06 2.43
C PRO A 63 2.57 32.71 3.14
N ARG A 64 3.72 32.04 3.29
CA ARG A 64 4.05 30.94 4.21
C ARG A 64 2.83 30.35 4.94
N GLN A 65 2.00 29.58 4.21
CA GLN A 65 0.99 28.74 4.82
C GLN A 65 1.70 27.59 5.53
N GLU A 66 1.33 27.38 6.80
CA GLU A 66 1.63 26.15 7.53
C GLU A 66 1.34 24.97 6.59
N VAL A 67 2.32 24.09 6.39
CA VAL A 67 2.16 22.88 5.59
C VAL A 67 1.13 22.01 6.30
N ARG A 68 -0.13 22.20 5.96
CA ARG A 68 -1.19 21.30 6.47
C ARG A 68 -1.02 19.97 5.77
N VAL A 69 -0.60 18.97 6.53
CA VAL A 69 -0.52 17.58 6.06
C VAL A 69 -1.94 17.14 5.68
N HIS A 70 -2.10 16.68 4.45
CA HIS A 70 -3.36 16.17 3.91
C HIS A 70 -3.19 14.70 3.58
N THR A 71 -4.23 13.92 3.84
CA THR A 71 -4.30 12.53 3.39
C THR A 71 -4.73 12.51 1.93
N SER A 72 -3.98 11.74 1.14
CA SER A 72 -4.30 11.37 -0.24
C SER A 72 -4.64 9.90 -0.31
N GLU A 73 -5.44 9.50 -1.29
CA GLU A 73 -5.85 8.12 -1.50
C GLU A 73 -5.60 7.73 -2.96
N LEU A 74 -4.87 6.63 -3.15
CA LEU A 74 -4.65 6.02 -4.46
C LEU A 74 -5.48 4.76 -4.57
N VAL A 75 -6.47 4.80 -5.44
CA VAL A 75 -7.39 3.71 -5.73
C VAL A 75 -6.95 2.99 -7.00
N VAL A 76 -6.70 1.69 -6.90
CA VAL A 76 -6.30 0.83 -8.02
C VAL A 76 -7.41 -0.19 -8.26
N PRO A 77 -8.21 -0.07 -9.33
CA PRO A 77 -9.30 -1.00 -9.63
C PRO A 77 -8.80 -2.35 -10.12
N LYS A 78 -9.72 -3.30 -10.32
CA LYS A 78 -9.42 -4.63 -10.86
C LYS A 78 -8.73 -4.55 -12.22
N GLY A 79 -7.72 -5.40 -12.44
CA GLY A 79 -6.96 -5.50 -13.68
C GLY A 79 -5.89 -4.42 -13.86
N LYS A 80 -5.76 -3.46 -12.92
CA LYS A 80 -4.77 -2.39 -12.98
C LYS A 80 -3.76 -2.50 -11.85
N ARG A 81 -2.65 -1.77 -11.96
CA ARG A 81 -1.58 -1.71 -10.96
C ARG A 81 -0.99 -0.32 -10.91
N ALA A 82 -0.40 0.05 -9.77
CA ALA A 82 0.27 1.34 -9.63
C ALA A 82 1.62 1.19 -8.95
N HIS A 83 2.54 2.08 -9.31
CA HIS A 83 3.79 2.31 -8.61
C HIS A 83 3.75 3.70 -8.00
N LEU A 84 3.99 3.79 -6.71
CA LEU A 84 4.04 5.05 -5.99
C LEU A 84 5.40 5.21 -5.31
N GLN A 85 6.05 6.34 -5.53
CA GLN A 85 7.19 6.78 -4.72
C GLN A 85 6.70 7.84 -3.75
N LEU A 86 6.82 7.55 -2.45
CA LEU A 86 6.47 8.45 -1.38
C LEU A 86 7.54 9.53 -1.15
N SER A 87 7.20 10.59 -0.43
CA SER A 87 8.07 11.75 -0.20
C SER A 87 9.36 11.45 0.57
N ASP A 88 9.43 10.33 1.28
CA ASP A 88 10.63 9.83 1.98
C ASP A 88 11.52 8.93 1.10
N GLY A 89 11.13 8.69 -0.16
CA GLY A 89 11.82 7.80 -1.09
C GLY A 89 11.38 6.35 -1.01
N THR A 90 10.45 5.99 -0.12
CA THR A 90 9.83 4.66 -0.07
C THR A 90 9.10 4.37 -1.38
N ARG A 91 9.30 3.17 -1.93
CA ARG A 91 8.64 2.70 -3.15
C ARG A 91 7.55 1.71 -2.78
N VAL A 92 6.39 1.88 -3.40
CA VAL A 92 5.22 1.03 -3.17
C VAL A 92 4.68 0.55 -4.51
N TRP A 93 4.50 -0.75 -4.65
CA TRP A 93 3.74 -1.37 -5.73
C TRP A 93 2.37 -1.71 -5.18
N ILE A 94 1.33 -1.27 -5.83
CA ILE A 94 -0.06 -1.48 -5.43
C ILE A 94 -0.70 -2.40 -6.46
N ASN A 95 -1.24 -3.51 -5.98
CA ASN A 95 -1.87 -4.52 -6.83
C ASN A 95 -3.32 -4.14 -7.16
N SER A 96 -3.91 -4.93 -8.03
CA SER A 96 -5.30 -4.89 -8.44
C SER A 96 -6.28 -4.91 -7.25
N ALA A 97 -7.39 -4.18 -7.37
CA ALA A 97 -8.45 -4.07 -6.34
C ALA A 97 -7.90 -3.61 -4.97
N SER A 98 -7.05 -2.59 -4.96
CA SER A 98 -6.39 -2.10 -3.74
C SER A 98 -6.49 -0.59 -3.57
N VAL A 99 -6.39 -0.16 -2.33
CA VAL A 99 -6.37 1.25 -1.93
C VAL A 99 -5.18 1.50 -1.02
N LEU A 100 -4.44 2.57 -1.28
CA LEU A 100 -3.38 3.07 -0.41
C LEU A 100 -3.72 4.49 0.02
N ARG A 101 -3.81 4.73 1.34
CA ARG A 101 -3.95 6.07 1.93
C ARG A 101 -2.61 6.50 2.51
N PHE A 102 -2.19 7.73 2.23
CA PHE A 102 -0.91 8.25 2.66
C PHE A 102 -0.96 9.77 2.84
N PRO A 103 -0.16 10.35 3.74
CA PRO A 103 -0.09 11.80 3.92
C PRO A 103 0.75 12.45 2.82
N SER A 104 0.47 13.72 2.52
CA SER A 104 1.29 14.52 1.59
C SER A 104 2.72 14.73 2.10
N ALA A 105 2.95 14.69 3.42
CA ALA A 105 4.25 14.71 4.06
C ALA A 105 4.22 13.89 5.35
N PHE A 106 5.33 13.23 5.68
CA PHE A 106 5.49 12.47 6.91
C PHE A 106 5.99 13.35 8.06
N GLY A 107 5.51 13.06 9.27
CA GLY A 107 5.98 13.64 10.53
C GLY A 107 7.04 12.79 11.23
N ASP A 108 6.91 12.64 12.55
CA ASP A 108 7.78 11.81 13.39
C ASP A 108 7.63 10.32 13.11
N THR A 109 6.48 9.92 12.58
CA THR A 109 6.21 8.60 12.03
C THR A 109 5.81 8.71 10.56
N ARG A 110 5.99 7.60 9.83
CA ARG A 110 5.65 7.48 8.41
C ARG A 110 4.50 6.51 8.27
N ASP A 111 3.29 7.02 8.48
CA ASP A 111 2.07 6.22 8.55
C ASP A 111 1.38 6.16 7.20
N VAL A 112 0.97 4.95 6.79
CA VAL A 112 0.11 4.69 5.62
C VAL A 112 -0.94 3.64 5.98
N PHE A 113 -2.01 3.59 5.22
CA PHE A 113 -3.06 2.57 5.36
C PHE A 113 -3.25 1.81 4.05
N VAL A 114 -3.40 0.49 4.13
CA VAL A 114 -3.59 -0.41 2.99
C VAL A 114 -4.88 -1.20 3.13
N GLU A 115 -5.63 -1.23 2.05
CA GLU A 115 -6.72 -2.18 1.78
C GLU A 115 -6.40 -2.87 0.45
N GLY A 116 -6.42 -4.21 0.40
CA GLY A 116 -6.00 -4.99 -0.74
C GLY A 116 -4.57 -5.52 -0.61
N GLU A 117 -3.71 -5.36 -1.62
CA GLU A 117 -2.35 -5.90 -1.65
C GLU A 117 -1.34 -4.84 -2.11
N ALA A 118 -0.28 -4.67 -1.32
CA ALA A 118 0.81 -3.75 -1.64
C ALA A 118 2.16 -4.30 -1.19
N TYR A 119 3.17 -4.18 -2.06
CA TYR A 119 4.56 -4.47 -1.76
C TYR A 119 5.32 -3.17 -1.50
N PHE A 120 6.11 -3.15 -0.44
CA PHE A 120 6.87 -2.00 0.02
C PHE A 120 8.36 -2.25 -0.04
N GLU A 121 9.10 -1.28 -0.53
CA GLU A 121 10.54 -1.13 -0.32
C GLU A 121 10.76 0.17 0.46
N VAL A 122 10.80 0.04 1.78
CA VAL A 122 10.82 1.19 2.68
C VAL A 122 12.21 1.79 2.77
N ALA A 123 12.32 3.11 2.57
CA ALA A 123 13.55 3.86 2.77
C ALA A 123 14.04 3.74 4.22
N LYS A 124 15.35 3.47 4.39
CA LYS A 124 15.96 3.28 5.72
C LYS A 124 15.96 4.59 6.51
N ASP A 125 15.28 4.59 7.64
CA ASP A 125 15.29 5.69 8.61
C ASP A 125 15.03 5.14 10.02
N ALA A 126 16.10 5.02 10.82
CA ALA A 126 16.04 4.46 12.15
C ALA A 126 15.31 5.38 13.16
N ASN A 127 15.22 6.68 12.85
CA ASN A 127 14.63 7.67 13.76
C ASN A 127 13.12 7.84 13.52
N ARG A 128 12.64 7.55 12.31
CA ARG A 128 11.23 7.67 11.94
C ARG A 128 10.70 6.33 11.45
N PRO A 129 10.03 5.56 12.29
CA PRO A 129 9.44 4.28 11.89
C PRO A 129 8.41 4.48 10.77
N PHE A 130 8.36 3.51 9.85
CA PHE A 130 7.32 3.40 8.84
C PHE A 130 6.27 2.42 9.34
N ILE A 131 5.00 2.81 9.33
CA ILE A 131 3.90 2.03 9.87
C ILE A 131 2.85 1.83 8.78
N VAL A 132 2.58 0.57 8.43
CA VAL A 132 1.48 0.20 7.56
C VAL A 132 0.31 -0.26 8.42
N HIS A 133 -0.77 0.50 8.39
CA HIS A 133 -2.03 0.16 9.07
C HIS A 133 -2.93 -0.64 8.13
N THR A 134 -3.66 -1.57 8.70
CA THR A 134 -4.74 -2.32 8.07
C THR A 134 -5.91 -2.45 9.06
N ASP A 135 -7.03 -3.01 8.65
CA ASP A 135 -8.16 -3.25 9.56
C ASP A 135 -7.86 -4.32 10.63
N HIS A 136 -6.84 -5.16 10.42
CA HIS A 136 -6.58 -6.32 11.26
C HIS A 136 -5.30 -6.24 12.08
N PHE A 137 -4.30 -5.49 11.61
CA PHE A 137 -3.00 -5.35 12.26
C PHE A 137 -2.28 -4.08 11.81
N ALA A 138 -1.24 -3.70 12.54
CA ALA A 138 -0.30 -2.67 12.12
C ALA A 138 1.11 -3.26 12.01
N THR A 139 1.82 -2.90 10.95
CA THR A 139 3.17 -3.39 10.63
C THR A 139 4.15 -2.24 10.77
N ARG A 140 5.17 -2.38 11.64
CA ARG A 140 6.19 -1.37 11.91
C ARG A 140 7.55 -1.82 11.41
N VAL A 141 8.23 -0.95 10.65
CA VAL A 141 9.56 -1.20 10.07
C VAL A 141 10.45 0.05 10.11
N LEU A 142 11.77 -0.12 9.91
CA LEU A 142 12.75 0.98 9.87
C LEU A 142 13.49 1.07 8.52
N GLY A 143 13.24 0.13 7.59
CA GLY A 143 13.90 0.05 6.30
C GLY A 143 13.93 -1.39 5.82
N THR A 144 12.85 -1.86 5.24
CA THR A 144 12.48 -3.27 5.06
C THR A 144 11.76 -3.43 3.74
N SER A 145 11.93 -4.59 3.11
CA SER A 145 11.17 -4.99 1.93
C SER A 145 10.16 -6.08 2.31
N PHE A 146 8.86 -5.83 2.12
CA PHE A 146 7.79 -6.74 2.53
C PHE A 146 6.52 -6.52 1.74
N ASP A 147 5.68 -7.53 1.71
CA ASP A 147 4.34 -7.52 1.13
C ASP A 147 3.27 -7.52 2.22
N VAL A 148 2.23 -6.74 2.03
CA VAL A 148 1.04 -6.72 2.88
C VAL A 148 -0.16 -7.06 2.04
N THR A 149 -0.96 -8.02 2.51
CA THR A 149 -2.24 -8.37 1.90
C THR A 149 -3.33 -8.33 2.94
N THR A 150 -4.44 -7.66 2.63
CA THR A 150 -5.65 -7.66 3.45
C THR A 150 -6.75 -8.49 2.78
N ALA A 151 -7.73 -8.95 3.54
CA ALA A 151 -8.93 -9.58 2.97
C ALA A 151 -9.69 -8.55 2.09
N PRO A 152 -10.40 -8.97 1.03
CA PRO A 152 -10.87 -10.33 0.82
C PRO A 152 -9.99 -11.15 -0.13
N ARG A 153 -9.14 -11.99 0.41
CA ARG A 153 -8.61 -13.13 -0.34
C ARG A 153 -9.62 -14.27 -0.35
N ALA A 154 -9.44 -15.25 -1.25
CA ALA A 154 -10.32 -16.41 -1.33
C ALA A 154 -10.45 -17.18 0.01
N ASP A 155 -9.41 -17.11 0.86
CA ASP A 155 -9.38 -17.74 2.18
C ASP A 155 -9.80 -16.80 3.34
N GLY A 156 -10.08 -15.51 3.04
CA GLY A 156 -10.46 -14.51 4.05
C GLY A 156 -9.34 -14.13 5.03
N SER A 157 -8.07 -14.44 4.72
CA SER A 157 -6.93 -14.11 5.57
C SER A 157 -6.27 -12.80 5.16
N SER A 158 -5.74 -12.06 6.13
CA SER A 158 -4.77 -10.97 5.92
C SER A 158 -3.37 -11.45 6.27
N ALA A 159 -2.33 -10.91 5.60
CA ALA A 159 -1.00 -11.45 5.73
C ALA A 159 0.11 -10.41 5.53
N VAL A 160 1.29 -10.72 6.06
CA VAL A 160 2.55 -10.02 5.76
C VAL A 160 3.59 -11.05 5.37
N VAL A 161 4.34 -10.79 4.28
CA VAL A 161 5.48 -11.62 3.86
C VAL A 161 6.74 -10.76 3.90
N LEU A 162 7.72 -11.19 4.69
CA LEU A 162 8.98 -10.48 4.81
C LEU A 162 10.00 -10.98 3.79
N VAL A 163 10.56 -10.05 3.01
CA VAL A 163 11.60 -10.32 2.01
C VAL A 163 12.99 -10.00 2.56
N GLU A 164 13.18 -8.78 3.09
CA GLU A 164 14.46 -8.32 3.62
C GLU A 164 14.22 -7.39 4.83
N GLY A 165 15.10 -7.50 5.82
CA GLY A 165 15.09 -6.67 7.03
C GLY A 165 14.37 -7.32 8.21
N SER A 166 13.58 -6.57 8.94
CA SER A 166 12.78 -7.05 10.08
C SER A 166 11.47 -6.29 10.16
N VAL A 167 10.41 -6.99 10.55
CA VAL A 167 9.05 -6.46 10.67
C VAL A 167 8.51 -6.76 12.06
N ALA A 168 7.97 -5.76 12.75
CA ALA A 168 7.19 -5.94 13.96
C ALA A 168 5.70 -5.74 13.63
N ILE A 169 4.87 -6.72 13.94
CA ILE A 169 3.43 -6.72 13.70
C ILE A 169 2.70 -6.64 15.03
N GLY A 170 1.91 -5.59 15.22
CA GLY A 170 0.99 -5.46 16.35
C GLY A 170 -0.41 -5.93 15.96
N VAL A 171 -1.00 -6.83 16.76
CA VAL A 171 -2.37 -7.32 16.57
C VAL A 171 -3.31 -6.71 17.61
N ALA A 172 -4.62 -6.75 17.32
CA ALA A 172 -5.63 -6.03 18.11
C ALA A 172 -5.71 -6.47 19.59
N ASN A 173 -5.27 -7.70 19.93
CA ASN A 173 -5.22 -8.18 21.31
C ASN A 173 -4.03 -7.64 22.13
N GLY A 174 -3.20 -6.78 21.55
CA GLY A 174 -2.02 -6.17 22.18
C GLY A 174 -0.73 -7.00 22.05
N GLU A 175 -0.77 -8.16 21.41
CA GLU A 175 0.42 -8.97 21.12
C GLU A 175 1.25 -8.33 20.00
N SER A 176 2.55 -8.61 20.01
CA SER A 176 3.47 -8.20 18.95
C SER A 176 4.26 -9.41 18.48
N VAL A 177 4.33 -9.55 17.16
CA VAL A 177 5.04 -10.63 16.46
C VAL A 177 6.17 -10.03 15.63
N THR A 178 7.37 -10.60 15.71
CA THR A 178 8.48 -10.19 14.85
C THR A 178 8.72 -11.24 13.78
N LEU A 179 8.85 -10.79 12.52
CA LEU A 179 9.19 -11.65 11.39
C LEU A 179 10.66 -11.52 11.04
N ASN A 180 11.26 -12.65 10.65
CA ASN A 180 12.53 -12.77 9.96
C ASN A 180 12.32 -12.89 8.45
N PRO A 181 13.35 -12.64 7.61
CA PRO A 181 13.25 -12.86 6.16
C PRO A 181 12.78 -14.27 5.82
N SER A 182 11.94 -14.38 4.79
CA SER A 182 11.27 -15.61 4.36
C SER A 182 10.19 -16.13 5.30
N GLU A 183 9.75 -15.35 6.28
CA GLU A 183 8.58 -15.69 7.08
C GLU A 183 7.32 -14.98 6.59
N ARG A 184 6.20 -15.67 6.72
CA ARG A 184 4.85 -15.18 6.47
C ARG A 184 4.03 -15.22 7.74
N PHE A 185 3.55 -14.04 8.17
CA PHE A 185 2.46 -13.89 9.11
C PHE A 185 1.13 -14.00 8.38
N SER A 186 0.16 -14.70 8.96
CA SER A 186 -1.20 -14.81 8.44
C SER A 186 -2.17 -14.72 9.59
N ILE A 187 -3.19 -13.86 9.47
CA ILE A 187 -4.25 -13.70 10.46
C ILE A 187 -5.61 -13.91 9.84
N LYS A 188 -6.45 -14.68 10.52
CA LYS A 188 -7.85 -14.93 10.15
C LYS A 188 -8.68 -15.11 11.40
N ASP A 189 -9.85 -14.47 11.46
CA ASP A 189 -10.80 -14.58 12.57
C ASP A 189 -10.16 -14.39 13.96
N GLY A 190 -9.20 -13.43 14.04
CA GLY A 190 -8.46 -13.10 15.26
C GLY A 190 -7.34 -14.08 15.66
N SER A 191 -7.18 -15.18 14.93
CA SER A 191 -6.09 -16.15 15.15
C SER A 191 -4.99 -15.93 14.11
N TYR A 192 -3.71 -16.01 14.53
CA TYR A 192 -2.59 -15.85 13.61
C TYR A 192 -1.63 -17.03 13.62
N SER A 193 -0.85 -17.15 12.56
CA SER A 193 0.22 -18.11 12.41
C SER A 193 1.43 -17.48 11.72
N VAL A 194 2.63 -17.99 12.02
CA VAL A 194 3.88 -17.61 11.33
C VAL A 194 4.53 -18.87 10.81
N TYR A 195 4.97 -18.86 9.55
CA TYR A 195 5.63 -19.99 8.92
C TYR A 195 6.56 -19.55 7.78
N GLU A 196 7.55 -20.36 7.48
CA GLU A 196 8.49 -20.13 6.39
C GLU A 196 7.84 -20.28 5.02
N VAL A 197 8.22 -19.39 4.10
CA VAL A 197 7.76 -19.38 2.71
C VAL A 197 8.88 -18.98 1.76
N ASP A 198 8.67 -19.26 0.47
CA ASP A 198 9.43 -18.62 -0.60
C ASP A 198 8.74 -17.26 -0.90
N PRO A 199 9.36 -16.12 -0.56
CA PRO A 199 8.73 -14.81 -0.72
C PRO A 199 8.36 -14.50 -2.17
N TYR A 200 9.15 -14.98 -3.14
CA TYR A 200 8.92 -14.68 -4.54
C TYR A 200 7.55 -15.17 -5.05
N LYS A 201 7.03 -16.25 -4.48
CA LYS A 201 5.67 -16.74 -4.79
C LYS A 201 4.54 -15.76 -4.45
N TYR A 202 4.82 -14.84 -3.55
CA TYR A 202 3.85 -13.82 -3.08
C TYR A 202 4.05 -12.48 -3.77
N ILE A 203 5.29 -12.12 -4.12
CA ILE A 203 5.62 -10.80 -4.66
C ILE A 203 5.82 -10.78 -6.19
N SER A 204 5.80 -11.94 -6.87
CA SER A 204 6.05 -12.05 -8.32
C SER A 204 5.08 -11.24 -9.18
N TRP A 205 3.89 -10.93 -8.64
CA TRP A 205 2.89 -10.12 -9.31
C TRP A 205 3.39 -8.70 -9.64
N LYS A 206 4.29 -8.14 -8.83
CA LYS A 206 4.89 -6.82 -9.09
C LYS A 206 5.75 -6.81 -10.36
N ASP A 207 6.31 -7.97 -10.73
CA ASP A 207 7.09 -8.18 -11.94
C ASP A 207 6.24 -8.68 -13.12
N GLY A 208 4.90 -8.69 -12.95
CA GLY A 208 3.95 -9.14 -13.97
C GLY A 208 3.77 -10.65 -14.05
N LEU A 209 4.26 -11.41 -13.07
CA LEU A 209 4.21 -12.87 -13.04
C LEU A 209 3.19 -13.37 -12.01
N LEU A 210 2.43 -14.37 -12.39
CA LEU A 210 1.55 -15.11 -11.48
C LEU A 210 2.17 -16.48 -11.19
N PHE A 211 2.34 -16.76 -9.90
CA PHE A 211 2.89 -18.05 -9.44
C PHE A 211 1.76 -18.98 -8.97
N PHE A 212 1.76 -20.19 -9.47
CA PHE A 212 0.79 -21.23 -9.11
C PHE A 212 1.54 -22.48 -8.65
N THR A 213 1.30 -22.93 -7.42
CA THR A 213 1.82 -24.17 -6.88
C THR A 213 0.71 -24.89 -6.14
N SER A 214 0.36 -26.08 -6.60
CA SER A 214 -0.70 -26.90 -5.98
C SER A 214 -2.05 -26.19 -5.80
N ASN A 215 -2.31 -25.17 -6.61
CA ASN A 215 -3.57 -24.45 -6.60
C ASN A 215 -4.65 -25.25 -7.34
N THR A 216 -5.86 -25.21 -6.86
CA THR A 216 -7.02 -25.72 -7.59
C THR A 216 -7.29 -24.85 -8.82
N LEU A 217 -7.96 -25.40 -9.83
CA LEU A 217 -8.37 -24.63 -11.02
C LEU A 217 -9.18 -23.37 -10.63
N PHE A 218 -10.03 -23.47 -9.62
CA PHE A 218 -10.82 -22.35 -9.11
C PHE A 218 -9.93 -21.21 -8.56
N GLU A 219 -8.94 -21.54 -7.74
CA GLU A 219 -7.97 -20.54 -7.22
C GLU A 219 -7.12 -19.93 -8.34
N VAL A 220 -6.73 -20.71 -9.35
CA VAL A 220 -6.03 -20.21 -10.55
C VAL A 220 -6.92 -19.20 -11.27
N LEU A 221 -8.16 -19.57 -11.56
CA LEU A 221 -9.11 -18.68 -12.26
C LEU A 221 -9.40 -17.40 -11.45
N GLN A 222 -9.54 -17.48 -10.12
CA GLN A 222 -9.72 -16.30 -9.28
C GLN A 222 -8.50 -15.36 -9.34
N LYS A 223 -7.26 -15.90 -9.23
CA LYS A 223 -6.03 -15.10 -9.34
C LYS A 223 -5.92 -14.45 -10.72
N VAL A 224 -6.19 -15.19 -11.79
CA VAL A 224 -6.16 -14.67 -13.16
C VAL A 224 -7.22 -13.59 -13.34
N ALA A 225 -8.44 -13.79 -12.86
CA ALA A 225 -9.53 -12.80 -12.95
C ALA A 225 -9.28 -11.53 -12.11
N ALA A 226 -8.48 -11.61 -11.05
CA ALA A 226 -8.06 -10.44 -10.29
C ALA A 226 -6.91 -9.68 -10.98
N PHE A 227 -6.09 -10.38 -11.76
CA PHE A 227 -4.90 -9.84 -12.43
C PHE A 227 -5.22 -9.25 -13.81
N TYR A 228 -6.19 -9.83 -14.51
CA TYR A 228 -6.70 -9.38 -15.82
C TYR A 228 -8.16 -8.98 -15.68
N LYS A 229 -8.57 -8.01 -16.46
CA LYS A 229 -9.94 -7.52 -16.50
C LYS A 229 -10.81 -8.43 -17.37
#